data_542c4922b5dda192ee2f4bac9e3c8e8c
#
_entry.id   542c4922b5dda192ee2f4bac9e3c8e8c
#
_cell.length_a   1.000
_cell.length_b   1.000
_cell.length_c   1.000
_cell.angle_alpha   90.00
_cell.angle_beta   90.00
_cell.angle_gamma   90.00
#
_symmetry.space_group_name_H-M   'P 1'
#
loop_
_entity.id
_entity.type
_entity.pdbx_description
1 polymer ?
#
loop_
_entity_poly.entity_id
_entity_poly.type
_entity_poly.pdbx_seq_one_letter_code
_entity_poly.pdbx_strand_id
1 'polypeptide(L)'
;MRGSASRTDAGGAAARRAAGRRPVTILLLAVMAAVIATAAAAWSGRATAAPGGGKIVAVGAESQYANVIGQVGGKYVQASAIMSNPNTDPHTFEASIAVAREVGSAQLVVQNGIGYDAFMNTIESAAPSSGRTVINVQRLLKLSDATPNPHLWYDPGTMPRVADSIAAALSVIQPSHKAYFEANAAAFNDSLGKLTAAIASFKAAYSGVPVATTEPVADYLLTSLGADNLTPWTFQADIMNGVDPSPQNVAVQRALLSEHKVKVLLYNQQVTDTLTESFITLAEQNHIPVVGVYETMPEPGYDYQTWMQAEVRDLRAAVADKIATEHL
;
A
#
# COMPACT_ATOMS: atom_id res chain seq x y z
N MET A 1 -25.83 29.87 -57.63
CA MET A 1 -25.51 31.21 -58.21
C MET A 1 -24.06 31.44 -57.83
N ARG A 2 -23.21 31.28 -58.80
CA ARG A 2 -22.50 32.30 -59.57
C ARG A 2 -21.65 33.19 -58.66
N GLY A 3 -20.36 33.35 -58.77
CA GLY A 3 -19.39 33.23 -59.84
C GLY A 3 -18.11 33.85 -59.35
N SER A 4 -17.07 33.33 -59.79
CA SER A 4 -16.23 33.80 -60.92
C SER A 4 -15.09 34.71 -60.47
N ALA A 5 -13.85 34.21 -60.50
CA ALA A 5 -12.86 34.45 -61.61
C ALA A 5 -12.14 35.81 -61.41
N SER A 6 -10.89 36.05 -61.65
CA SER A 6 -9.93 35.53 -62.58
C SER A 6 -8.59 36.27 -62.36
N ARG A 7 -7.46 35.61 -62.63
CA ARG A 7 -6.41 36.02 -63.62
C ARG A 7 -5.77 37.39 -63.45
N THR A 8 -4.53 37.62 -63.65
CA THR A 8 -3.46 37.25 -64.61
C THR A 8 -2.23 38.06 -64.18
N ASP A 9 -1.09 37.91 -64.46
CA ASP A 9 -0.18 37.41 -65.43
C ASP A 9 1.21 38.12 -65.33
N ALA A 10 2.20 37.36 -65.58
CA ALA A 10 3.35 37.65 -66.45
C ALA A 10 4.48 38.59 -66.03
N GLY A 11 5.64 38.07 -66.02
CA GLY A 11 6.62 38.34 -67.00
C GLY A 11 7.93 38.96 -66.54
N GLY A 12 9.02 38.37 -66.93
CA GLY A 12 10.22 39.14 -67.25
C GLY A 12 11.53 38.56 -66.75
N ALA A 13 12.12 37.77 -67.61
CA ALA A 13 13.52 37.34 -67.58
C ALA A 13 14.53 38.43 -67.75
N ALA A 14 15.68 38.40 -67.12
CA ALA A 14 16.96 38.81 -67.69
C ALA A 14 18.15 38.16 -66.93
N ALA A 15 18.88 37.40 -67.68
CA ALA A 15 20.22 36.92 -67.35
C ALA A 15 21.26 37.98 -67.33
N ARG A 16 22.29 37.91 -66.49
CA ARG A 16 23.69 38.21 -66.82
C ARG A 16 24.69 37.79 -65.72
N ARG A 17 25.51 36.81 -66.09
CA ARG A 17 26.99 36.73 -66.03
C ARG A 17 27.72 36.83 -64.67
N ALA A 18 28.25 35.74 -64.33
CA ALA A 18 29.55 35.30 -63.87
C ALA A 18 30.62 36.38 -63.53
N ALA A 19 31.17 36.25 -62.31
CA ALA A 19 32.59 36.45 -62.07
C ALA A 19 32.98 35.76 -60.76
N GLY A 20 34.01 34.96 -60.83
CA GLY A 20 34.46 34.07 -59.83
C GLY A 20 35.13 34.68 -58.62
N ARG A 21 34.95 34.01 -57.49
CA ARG A 21 35.87 34.09 -56.36
C ARG A 21 35.92 32.69 -55.70
N ARG A 22 37.02 32.01 -55.81
CA ARG A 22 37.52 30.91 -55.01
C ARG A 22 38.55 31.51 -54.03
N PRO A 23 38.99 30.87 -52.93
CA PRO A 23 38.46 29.86 -52.05
C PRO A 23 38.69 30.30 -50.58
N VAL A 24 37.67 30.70 -49.86
CA VAL A 24 37.77 30.96 -48.44
C VAL A 24 36.83 30.04 -47.62
N THR A 25 35.92 29.38 -48.31
CA THR A 25 34.83 28.61 -47.66
C THR A 25 35.24 27.20 -47.18
N ILE A 26 36.37 26.67 -47.63
CA ILE A 26 36.80 25.30 -47.27
C ILE A 26 37.53 25.25 -45.92
N LEU A 27 38.16 26.36 -45.51
CA LEU A 27 38.91 26.39 -44.23
C LEU A 27 38.00 26.56 -43.01
N LEU A 28 36.83 27.19 -43.17
CA LEU A 28 35.87 27.41 -42.08
C LEU A 28 35.04 26.16 -41.75
N LEU A 29 34.79 25.27 -42.72
CA LEU A 29 34.07 24.01 -42.50
C LEU A 29 34.91 22.96 -41.76
N ALA A 30 36.25 22.96 -41.93
CA ALA A 30 37.12 22.01 -41.21
C ALA A 30 37.30 22.38 -39.74
N VAL A 31 37.28 23.69 -39.39
CA VAL A 31 37.36 24.16 -37.99
C VAL A 31 36.03 23.90 -37.23
N MET A 32 34.89 24.02 -37.91
CA MET A 32 33.58 23.73 -37.31
C MET A 32 33.40 22.23 -37.05
N ALA A 33 33.89 21.34 -37.92
CA ALA A 33 33.83 19.90 -37.69
C ALA A 33 34.72 19.44 -36.52
N ALA A 34 35.87 20.07 -36.28
CA ALA A 34 36.75 19.75 -35.16
C ALA A 34 36.17 20.25 -33.82
N VAL A 35 35.44 21.35 -33.76
CA VAL A 35 34.80 21.87 -32.52
C VAL A 35 33.56 21.03 -32.15
N ILE A 36 32.82 20.49 -33.12
CA ILE A 36 31.69 19.62 -32.88
C ILE A 36 32.15 18.24 -32.42
N ALA A 37 33.27 17.71 -32.92
CA ALA A 37 33.83 16.43 -32.48
C ALA A 37 34.37 16.48 -31.03
N THR A 38 34.94 17.61 -30.59
CA THR A 38 35.41 17.78 -29.21
C THR A 38 34.28 18.05 -28.22
N ALA A 39 33.15 18.65 -28.65
CA ALA A 39 31.97 18.80 -27.80
C ALA A 39 31.18 17.49 -27.63
N ALA A 40 31.17 16.61 -28.65
CA ALA A 40 30.55 15.28 -28.56
C ALA A 40 31.35 14.30 -27.67
N ALA A 41 32.68 14.39 -27.64
CA ALA A 41 33.54 13.60 -26.77
C ALA A 41 33.51 14.05 -25.29
N ALA A 42 33.16 15.31 -25.03
CA ALA A 42 33.01 15.82 -23.65
C ALA A 42 31.63 15.49 -23.03
N TRP A 43 30.65 15.04 -23.83
CA TRP A 43 29.31 14.68 -23.33
C TRP A 43 29.14 13.20 -23.08
N SER A 44 30.05 12.32 -23.55
CA SER A 44 30.02 10.89 -23.28
C SER A 44 30.64 10.48 -21.94
N GLY A 45 31.04 11.43 -21.11
CA GLY A 45 31.72 11.19 -19.82
C GLY A 45 30.96 11.63 -18.58
N ARG A 46 29.71 12.10 -18.69
CA ARG A 46 28.84 12.19 -17.52
C ARG A 46 28.15 10.84 -17.30
N ALA A 47 28.92 9.87 -16.83
CA ALA A 47 28.36 8.89 -15.93
C ALA A 47 27.72 9.72 -14.80
N THR A 48 26.39 9.75 -14.74
CA THR A 48 25.68 10.18 -13.54
C THR A 48 26.30 9.38 -12.42
N ALA A 49 27.07 10.05 -11.55
CA ALA A 49 27.52 9.45 -10.32
C ALA A 49 26.27 8.84 -9.70
N ALA A 50 26.31 7.53 -9.46
CA ALA A 50 25.30 6.87 -8.65
C ALA A 50 25.13 7.73 -7.39
N PRO A 51 23.90 8.02 -6.95
CA PRO A 51 23.68 8.77 -5.72
C PRO A 51 24.49 8.08 -4.62
N GLY A 52 25.45 8.80 -4.06
CA GLY A 52 26.39 8.21 -3.11
C GLY A 52 25.64 7.65 -1.91
N GLY A 53 26.04 6.49 -1.48
CA GLY A 53 26.03 5.78 -0.21
C GLY A 53 25.03 6.09 0.90
N GLY A 54 23.97 6.88 0.68
CA GLY A 54 22.92 7.14 1.66
C GLY A 54 21.86 6.03 1.66
N LYS A 55 21.16 5.91 2.79
CA LYS A 55 19.99 5.03 2.86
C LYS A 55 18.86 5.55 1.95
N ILE A 56 18.15 4.64 1.32
CA ILE A 56 16.90 4.96 0.61
C ILE A 56 15.86 5.39 1.64
N VAL A 57 15.27 6.56 1.45
CA VAL A 57 14.13 7.01 2.26
C VAL A 57 12.87 6.37 1.69
N ALA A 58 12.16 5.62 2.53
CA ALA A 58 10.96 4.90 2.13
C ALA A 58 9.85 5.05 3.18
N VAL A 59 8.62 5.20 2.71
CA VAL A 59 7.43 5.44 3.54
C VAL A 59 6.39 4.38 3.27
N GLY A 60 5.89 3.74 4.33
CA GLY A 60 4.64 3.00 4.31
C GLY A 60 3.51 3.92 4.76
N ALA A 61 2.40 3.95 4.05
CA ALA A 61 1.23 4.70 4.51
C ALA A 61 0.78 4.15 5.88
N GLU A 62 0.83 2.84 6.06
CA GLU A 62 0.52 2.13 7.30
C GLU A 62 1.77 1.45 7.87
N SER A 63 1.75 1.20 9.19
CA SER A 63 2.86 0.60 9.95
C SER A 63 3.26 -0.78 9.43
N GLN A 64 2.32 -1.61 9.00
CA GLN A 64 2.58 -2.93 8.45
C GLN A 64 3.37 -2.87 7.14
N TYR A 65 3.10 -1.91 6.26
CA TYR A 65 3.88 -1.73 5.03
C TYR A 65 5.26 -1.18 5.31
N ALA A 66 5.38 -0.23 6.25
CA ALA A 66 6.68 0.26 6.70
C ALA A 66 7.55 -0.85 7.31
N ASN A 67 6.93 -1.77 8.06
CA ASN A 67 7.61 -2.93 8.62
C ASN A 67 8.17 -3.84 7.51
N VAL A 68 7.39 -4.16 6.48
CA VAL A 68 7.86 -4.97 5.33
C VAL A 68 8.95 -4.23 4.54
N ILE A 69 8.80 -2.92 4.33
CA ILE A 69 9.86 -2.09 3.73
C ILE A 69 11.17 -2.22 4.52
N GLY A 70 11.08 -2.12 5.85
CA GLY A 70 12.24 -2.24 6.74
C GLY A 70 12.91 -3.61 6.66
N GLN A 71 12.12 -4.69 6.65
CA GLN A 71 12.62 -6.06 6.57
C GLN A 71 13.30 -6.33 5.21
N VAL A 72 12.69 -5.92 4.10
CA VAL A 72 13.25 -6.12 2.75
C VAL A 72 14.45 -5.21 2.50
N GLY A 73 14.36 -3.94 2.89
CA GLY A 73 15.39 -2.93 2.66
C GLY A 73 16.60 -3.05 3.59
N GLY A 74 16.37 -3.51 4.81
CA GLY A 74 17.39 -3.71 5.83
C GLY A 74 18.27 -2.48 6.05
N LYS A 75 19.58 -2.68 6.10
CA LYS A 75 20.56 -1.60 6.38
C LYS A 75 20.62 -0.48 5.32
N TYR A 76 20.09 -0.72 4.13
CA TYR A 76 20.14 0.23 3.01
C TYR A 76 18.91 1.13 2.93
N VAL A 77 17.90 0.91 3.76
CA VAL A 77 16.66 1.68 3.77
C VAL A 77 16.45 2.35 5.13
N GLN A 78 15.89 3.54 5.10
CA GLN A 78 15.27 4.20 6.25
C GLN A 78 13.77 4.17 5.99
N ALA A 79 13.07 3.25 6.66
CA ALA A 79 11.63 3.09 6.57
C ALA A 79 10.95 3.88 7.68
N SER A 80 9.81 4.49 7.36
CA SER A 80 8.89 5.12 8.30
C SER A 80 7.44 4.84 7.95
N ALA A 81 6.55 4.97 8.91
CA ALA A 81 5.11 4.82 8.75
C ALA A 81 4.40 6.15 9.02
N ILE A 82 3.37 6.44 8.22
CA ILE A 82 2.50 7.60 8.47
C ILE A 82 1.46 7.27 9.53
N MET A 83 0.65 6.24 9.28
CA MET A 83 -0.31 5.72 10.26
C MET A 83 0.37 4.61 11.06
N SER A 84 0.77 4.93 12.30
CA SER A 84 1.53 4.01 13.16
C SER A 84 1.01 3.94 14.60
N ASN A 85 0.02 4.75 14.96
CA ASN A 85 -0.51 4.75 16.32
C ASN A 85 -1.66 3.73 16.46
N PRO A 86 -1.44 2.60 17.17
CA PRO A 86 -2.47 1.58 17.34
C PRO A 86 -3.65 1.99 18.23
N ASN A 87 -3.62 3.19 18.78
CA ASN A 87 -4.70 3.75 19.60
C ASN A 87 -5.49 4.85 18.88
N THR A 88 -5.32 4.98 17.57
CA THR A 88 -6.01 6.01 16.78
C THR A 88 -6.76 5.33 15.63
N ASP A 89 -8.01 5.74 15.44
CA ASP A 89 -8.81 5.33 14.28
C ASP A 89 -8.16 5.83 12.98
N PRO A 90 -7.72 4.93 12.09
CA PRO A 90 -7.08 5.31 10.84
C PRO A 90 -8.02 6.01 9.85
N HIS A 91 -9.32 5.78 9.93
CA HIS A 91 -10.32 6.39 9.05
C HIS A 91 -10.49 7.89 9.30
N THR A 92 -10.08 8.37 10.49
CA THR A 92 -10.11 9.80 10.85
C THR A 92 -8.78 10.50 10.67
N PHE A 93 -7.80 9.85 10.03
CA PHE A 93 -6.45 10.38 9.88
C PHE A 93 -6.41 11.61 8.96
N GLU A 94 -5.84 12.72 9.46
CA GLU A 94 -5.59 13.94 8.70
C GLU A 94 -4.08 14.19 8.51
N ALA A 95 -3.69 14.38 7.25
CA ALA A 95 -2.29 14.60 6.93
C ALA A 95 -1.80 16.00 7.31
N SER A 96 -0.73 16.07 8.10
CA SER A 96 -0.05 17.31 8.47
C SER A 96 0.98 17.75 7.42
N ILE A 97 1.48 19.01 7.53
CA ILE A 97 2.60 19.51 6.72
C ILE A 97 3.86 18.65 6.93
N ALA A 98 4.06 18.09 8.11
CA ALA A 98 5.19 17.20 8.41
C ALA A 98 5.09 15.91 7.57
N VAL A 99 3.91 15.30 7.54
CA VAL A 99 3.61 14.12 6.70
C VAL A 99 3.85 14.43 5.21
N ALA A 100 3.37 15.59 4.73
CA ALA A 100 3.60 15.98 3.33
C ALA A 100 5.09 16.13 2.99
N ARG A 101 5.92 16.64 3.90
CA ARG A 101 7.38 16.72 3.72
C ARG A 101 8.03 15.34 3.72
N GLU A 102 7.61 14.46 4.61
CA GLU A 102 8.13 13.10 4.72
C GLU A 102 7.87 12.32 3.44
N VAL A 103 6.62 12.25 2.99
CA VAL A 103 6.23 11.63 1.70
C VAL A 103 6.93 12.33 0.53
N GLY A 104 7.06 13.68 0.59
CA GLY A 104 7.76 14.48 -0.43
C GLY A 104 9.22 14.08 -0.62
N SER A 105 9.90 13.65 0.45
CA SER A 105 11.31 13.22 0.44
C SER A 105 11.51 11.75 0.07
N ALA A 106 10.45 10.94 0.09
CA ALA A 106 10.52 9.51 -0.13
C ALA A 106 10.89 9.14 -1.57
N GLN A 107 11.77 8.17 -1.73
CA GLN A 107 12.13 7.52 -3.00
C GLN A 107 11.24 6.30 -3.28
N LEU A 108 10.70 5.69 -2.23
CA LEU A 108 9.73 4.61 -2.30
C LEU A 108 8.57 4.92 -1.35
N VAL A 109 7.36 4.76 -1.85
CA VAL A 109 6.11 4.81 -1.08
C VAL A 109 5.36 3.50 -1.29
N VAL A 110 4.83 2.93 -0.21
CA VAL A 110 3.88 1.82 -0.26
C VAL A 110 2.59 2.27 0.39
N GLN A 111 1.50 2.20 -0.35
CA GLN A 111 0.16 2.60 0.07
C GLN A 111 -0.87 1.52 -0.24
N ASN A 112 -1.91 1.44 0.59
CA ASN A 112 -2.95 0.42 0.48
C ASN A 112 -3.84 0.59 -0.75
N GLY A 113 -4.43 1.76 -0.92
CA GLY A 113 -5.47 2.04 -1.90
C GLY A 113 -6.87 1.73 -1.37
N ILE A 114 -7.84 1.56 -2.29
CA ILE A 114 -9.29 1.34 -1.97
C ILE A 114 -9.85 2.44 -1.06
N GLY A 115 -9.35 3.67 -1.16
CA GLY A 115 -9.82 4.81 -0.37
C GLY A 115 -9.29 4.87 1.07
N TYR A 116 -8.66 3.82 1.58
CA TYR A 116 -8.18 3.74 2.96
C TYR A 116 -7.16 4.84 3.30
N ASP A 117 -6.21 5.03 2.43
CA ASP A 117 -5.14 6.03 2.54
C ASP A 117 -5.22 7.12 1.45
N ALA A 118 -6.45 7.59 1.15
CA ALA A 118 -6.70 8.55 0.08
C ALA A 118 -5.92 9.87 0.22
N PHE A 119 -5.53 10.25 1.45
CA PHE A 119 -4.68 11.41 1.73
C PHE A 119 -3.31 11.31 1.03
N MET A 120 -2.77 10.09 0.83
CA MET A 120 -1.51 9.86 0.13
C MET A 120 -1.58 10.37 -1.32
N ASN A 121 -2.67 10.08 -2.03
CA ASN A 121 -2.87 10.57 -3.41
C ASN A 121 -2.85 12.11 -3.48
N THR A 122 -3.42 12.78 -2.47
CA THR A 122 -3.43 14.25 -2.37
C THR A 122 -2.02 14.78 -2.18
N ILE A 123 -1.25 14.20 -1.27
CA ILE A 123 0.14 14.60 -1.00
C ILE A 123 1.03 14.36 -2.21
N GLU A 124 0.94 13.19 -2.83
CA GLU A 124 1.74 12.83 -4.00
C GLU A 124 1.47 13.75 -5.19
N SER A 125 0.21 14.12 -5.38
CA SER A 125 -0.20 15.07 -6.43
C SER A 125 0.29 16.48 -6.16
N ALA A 126 0.31 16.91 -4.89
CA ALA A 126 0.80 18.24 -4.48
C ALA A 126 2.34 18.35 -4.54
N ALA A 127 3.06 17.22 -4.40
CA ALA A 127 4.51 17.14 -4.43
C ALA A 127 4.99 16.08 -5.44
N PRO A 128 4.77 16.26 -6.75
CA PRO A 128 5.17 15.28 -7.76
C PRO A 128 6.69 15.12 -7.79
N SER A 129 7.15 13.87 -7.89
CA SER A 129 8.57 13.52 -7.97
C SER A 129 8.79 12.41 -8.99
N SER A 130 9.58 12.68 -10.02
CA SER A 130 9.96 11.66 -11.02
C SER A 130 10.91 10.59 -10.48
N GLY A 131 11.51 10.84 -9.31
CA GLY A 131 12.40 9.89 -8.64
C GLY A 131 11.71 9.01 -7.61
N ARG A 132 10.41 9.21 -7.37
CA ARG A 132 9.61 8.41 -6.42
C ARG A 132 8.96 7.24 -7.12
N THR A 133 9.13 6.05 -6.55
CA THR A 133 8.34 4.87 -6.91
C THR A 133 7.19 4.72 -5.92
N VAL A 134 5.96 4.56 -6.42
CA VAL A 134 4.77 4.30 -5.59
C VAL A 134 4.28 2.89 -5.87
N ILE A 135 4.20 2.06 -4.82
CA ILE A 135 3.54 0.77 -4.84
C ILE A 135 2.16 0.96 -4.21
N ASN A 136 1.13 0.96 -5.05
CA ASN A 136 -0.25 0.92 -4.58
C ASN A 136 -0.70 -0.54 -4.54
N VAL A 137 -0.99 -1.06 -3.34
CA VAL A 137 -1.26 -2.49 -3.11
C VAL A 137 -2.54 -2.94 -3.83
N GLN A 138 -3.59 -2.13 -3.83
CA GLN A 138 -4.79 -2.39 -4.62
C GLN A 138 -4.46 -2.68 -6.09
N ARG A 139 -3.63 -1.83 -6.72
CA ARG A 139 -3.22 -1.99 -8.13
C ARG A 139 -2.31 -3.20 -8.32
N LEU A 140 -1.39 -3.44 -7.38
CA LEU A 140 -0.53 -4.61 -7.37
C LEU A 140 -1.35 -5.91 -7.37
N LEU A 141 -2.43 -5.95 -6.60
CA LEU A 141 -3.35 -7.06 -6.50
C LEU A 141 -4.38 -7.09 -7.64
N LYS A 142 -4.45 -6.05 -8.47
CA LYS A 142 -5.44 -5.87 -9.56
C LYS A 142 -6.89 -5.84 -9.06
N LEU A 143 -7.11 -5.26 -7.91
CA LEU A 143 -8.43 -5.12 -7.33
C LEU A 143 -9.16 -3.90 -7.91
N SER A 144 -10.49 -4.02 -8.00
CA SER A 144 -11.37 -2.92 -8.42
C SER A 144 -11.47 -1.83 -7.37
N ASP A 145 -11.71 -0.58 -7.79
CA ASP A 145 -12.06 0.52 -6.88
C ASP A 145 -13.37 0.26 -6.10
N ALA A 146 -14.22 -0.66 -6.60
CA ALA A 146 -15.44 -1.10 -5.92
C ALA A 146 -15.20 -2.24 -4.93
N THR A 147 -13.95 -2.64 -4.64
CA THR A 147 -13.64 -3.63 -3.60
C THR A 147 -14.08 -3.07 -2.25
N PRO A 148 -14.98 -3.76 -1.54
CA PRO A 148 -15.65 -3.13 -0.40
C PRO A 148 -14.79 -3.08 0.87
N ASN A 149 -13.89 -4.07 1.08
CA ASN A 149 -13.06 -4.18 2.27
C ASN A 149 -11.63 -3.72 1.97
N PRO A 150 -11.15 -2.63 2.60
CA PRO A 150 -9.82 -2.10 2.34
C PRO A 150 -8.69 -2.79 3.13
N HIS A 151 -8.97 -3.67 4.08
CA HIS A 151 -7.97 -4.25 5.00
C HIS A 151 -7.13 -5.34 4.33
N LEU A 152 -6.44 -4.98 3.23
CA LEU A 152 -5.75 -5.92 2.33
C LEU A 152 -4.63 -6.70 3.00
N TRP A 153 -4.02 -6.17 4.05
CA TRP A 153 -2.92 -6.82 4.79
C TRP A 153 -3.39 -8.03 5.61
N TYR A 154 -4.69 -8.19 5.84
CA TYR A 154 -5.26 -9.38 6.47
C TYR A 154 -5.44 -10.56 5.50
N ASP A 155 -5.32 -10.34 4.18
CA ASP A 155 -5.21 -11.45 3.22
C ASP A 155 -3.78 -12.01 3.24
N PRO A 156 -3.58 -13.29 3.65
CA PRO A 156 -2.26 -13.89 3.72
C PRO A 156 -1.47 -13.89 2.40
N GLY A 157 -2.15 -13.76 1.27
CA GLY A 157 -1.54 -13.68 -0.06
C GLY A 157 -1.01 -12.29 -0.43
N THR A 158 -1.34 -11.26 0.32
CA THR A 158 -0.99 -9.86 0.00
C THR A 158 0.49 -9.56 0.26
N MET A 159 0.97 -9.78 1.48
CA MET A 159 2.30 -9.34 1.89
C MET A 159 3.47 -10.02 1.16
N PRO A 160 3.41 -11.28 0.74
CA PRO A 160 4.44 -11.84 -0.14
C PRO A 160 4.62 -11.04 -1.43
N ARG A 161 3.51 -10.64 -2.07
CA ARG A 161 3.53 -9.84 -3.31
C ARG A 161 4.04 -8.41 -3.07
N VAL A 162 3.71 -7.84 -1.91
CA VAL A 162 4.21 -6.52 -1.48
C VAL A 162 5.72 -6.58 -1.28
N ALA A 163 6.24 -7.59 -0.58
CA ALA A 163 7.68 -7.79 -0.34
C ALA A 163 8.46 -7.94 -1.65
N ASP A 164 7.96 -8.75 -2.59
CA ASP A 164 8.58 -8.92 -3.91
C ASP A 164 8.58 -7.60 -4.71
N SER A 165 7.48 -6.83 -4.64
CA SER A 165 7.38 -5.53 -5.31
C SER A 165 8.32 -4.49 -4.69
N ILE A 166 8.47 -4.48 -3.36
CA ILE A 166 9.44 -3.65 -2.65
C ILE A 166 10.86 -3.99 -3.08
N ALA A 167 11.24 -5.27 -3.12
CA ALA A 167 12.57 -5.70 -3.55
C ALA A 167 12.85 -5.27 -4.99
N ALA A 168 11.89 -5.39 -5.89
CA ALA A 168 12.01 -4.95 -7.27
C ALA A 168 12.23 -3.43 -7.36
N ALA A 169 11.44 -2.63 -6.63
CA ALA A 169 11.56 -1.17 -6.59
C ALA A 169 12.92 -0.73 -6.02
N LEU A 170 13.34 -1.29 -4.88
CA LEU A 170 14.63 -1.00 -4.27
C LEU A 170 15.81 -1.38 -5.17
N SER A 171 15.67 -2.47 -5.94
CA SER A 171 16.69 -2.91 -6.91
C SER A 171 16.84 -1.95 -8.09
N VAL A 172 15.79 -1.23 -8.46
CA VAL A 172 15.85 -0.14 -9.46
C VAL A 172 16.50 1.10 -8.86
N ILE A 173 16.20 1.46 -7.62
CA ILE A 173 16.74 2.64 -6.94
C ILE A 173 18.23 2.47 -6.63
N GLN A 174 18.64 1.28 -6.15
CA GLN A 174 20.06 0.95 -5.85
C GLN A 174 20.45 -0.41 -6.46
N PRO A 175 20.77 -0.46 -7.76
CA PRO A 175 21.06 -1.73 -8.46
C PRO A 175 22.24 -2.53 -7.87
N SER A 176 23.20 -1.85 -7.24
CA SER A 176 24.35 -2.51 -6.59
C SER A 176 23.97 -3.41 -5.42
N HIS A 177 22.76 -3.25 -4.87
CA HIS A 177 22.26 -4.02 -3.72
C HIS A 177 21.07 -4.93 -4.07
N LYS A 178 20.80 -5.13 -5.37
CA LYS A 178 19.68 -5.97 -5.86
C LYS A 178 19.63 -7.34 -5.18
N ALA A 179 20.73 -8.08 -5.20
CA ALA A 179 20.78 -9.43 -4.60
C ALA A 179 20.45 -9.44 -3.09
N TYR A 180 20.80 -8.36 -2.37
CA TYR A 180 20.47 -8.20 -0.96
C TYR A 180 18.97 -8.03 -0.75
N PHE A 181 18.32 -7.17 -1.54
CA PHE A 181 16.87 -6.94 -1.43
C PHE A 181 16.06 -8.18 -1.83
N GLU A 182 16.46 -8.87 -2.89
CA GLU A 182 15.82 -10.12 -3.34
C GLU A 182 15.96 -11.23 -2.29
N ALA A 183 17.14 -11.37 -1.67
CA ALA A 183 17.34 -12.35 -0.61
C ALA A 183 16.51 -12.03 0.64
N ASN A 184 16.38 -10.76 1.01
CA ASN A 184 15.56 -10.34 2.14
C ASN A 184 14.05 -10.56 1.87
N ALA A 185 13.56 -10.28 0.66
CA ALA A 185 12.18 -10.58 0.30
C ALA A 185 11.88 -12.08 0.34
N ALA A 186 12.80 -12.91 -0.16
CA ALA A 186 12.69 -14.37 -0.04
C ALA A 186 12.65 -14.81 1.43
N ALA A 187 13.54 -14.28 2.29
CA ALA A 187 13.57 -14.58 3.72
C ALA A 187 12.27 -14.13 4.42
N PHE A 188 11.72 -12.96 4.04
CA PHE A 188 10.42 -12.51 4.53
C PHE A 188 9.31 -13.48 4.14
N ASN A 189 9.24 -13.88 2.88
CA ASN A 189 8.23 -14.80 2.38
C ASN A 189 8.34 -16.18 3.07
N ASP A 190 9.57 -16.68 3.27
CA ASP A 190 9.81 -17.94 3.99
C ASP A 190 9.35 -17.85 5.46
N SER A 191 9.54 -16.70 6.09
CA SER A 191 9.13 -16.48 7.50
C SER A 191 7.61 -16.55 7.72
N LEU A 192 6.80 -16.31 6.67
CA LEU A 192 5.35 -16.47 6.69
C LEU A 192 4.89 -17.93 6.73
N GLY A 193 5.81 -18.88 6.58
CA GLY A 193 5.49 -20.32 6.64
C GLY A 193 4.80 -20.74 7.95
N LYS A 194 5.16 -20.12 9.08
CA LYS A 194 4.52 -20.39 10.38
C LYS A 194 3.07 -19.89 10.39
N LEU A 195 2.81 -18.71 9.85
CA LEU A 195 1.44 -18.18 9.71
C LEU A 195 0.60 -19.07 8.80
N THR A 196 1.14 -19.46 7.64
CA THR A 196 0.46 -20.37 6.69
C THR A 196 0.11 -21.70 7.36
N ALA A 197 1.03 -22.27 8.14
CA ALA A 197 0.80 -23.51 8.88
C ALA A 197 -0.27 -23.34 10.01
N ALA A 198 -0.26 -22.20 10.70
CA ALA A 198 -1.26 -21.89 11.72
C ALA A 198 -2.66 -21.74 11.11
N ILE A 199 -2.79 -21.05 9.97
CA ILE A 199 -4.04 -20.92 9.22
C ILE A 199 -4.54 -22.29 8.77
N ALA A 200 -3.70 -23.12 8.19
CA ALA A 200 -4.08 -24.46 7.74
C ALA A 200 -4.53 -25.35 8.91
N SER A 201 -3.82 -25.28 10.06
CA SER A 201 -4.19 -26.02 11.27
C SER A 201 -5.52 -25.55 11.85
N PHE A 202 -5.76 -24.24 11.90
CA PHE A 202 -7.03 -23.70 12.33
C PHE A 202 -8.18 -24.17 11.43
N LYS A 203 -8.02 -24.01 10.12
CA LYS A 203 -9.01 -24.42 9.12
C LYS A 203 -9.36 -25.89 9.21
N ALA A 204 -8.36 -26.77 9.41
CA ALA A 204 -8.58 -28.21 9.56
C ALA A 204 -9.40 -28.57 10.80
N ALA A 205 -9.26 -27.80 11.89
CA ALA A 205 -9.92 -28.08 13.17
C ALA A 205 -11.28 -27.37 13.32
N TYR A 206 -11.44 -26.16 12.75
CA TYR A 206 -12.53 -25.24 13.08
C TYR A 206 -13.20 -24.61 11.86
N SER A 207 -13.07 -25.17 10.67
CA SER A 207 -13.78 -24.67 9.48
C SER A 207 -15.29 -24.62 9.72
N GLY A 208 -15.93 -23.51 9.31
CA GLY A 208 -17.34 -23.25 9.56
C GLY A 208 -17.65 -22.75 10.98
N VAL A 209 -16.64 -22.44 11.80
CA VAL A 209 -16.90 -21.85 13.11
C VAL A 209 -17.57 -20.49 12.95
N PRO A 210 -18.76 -20.27 13.56
CA PRO A 210 -19.45 -19.00 13.44
C PRO A 210 -18.82 -17.94 14.36
N VAL A 211 -18.54 -16.78 13.81
CA VAL A 211 -18.00 -15.63 14.53
C VAL A 211 -18.85 -14.38 14.26
N ALA A 212 -18.70 -13.37 15.09
CA ALA A 212 -19.20 -12.01 14.85
C ALA A 212 -18.03 -11.04 14.87
N THR A 213 -18.17 -9.91 14.16
CA THR A 213 -17.17 -8.85 14.12
C THR A 213 -17.83 -7.51 14.35
N THR A 214 -17.10 -6.48 14.81
CA THR A 214 -17.61 -5.11 14.80
C THR A 214 -17.38 -4.45 13.45
N GLU A 215 -16.28 -4.82 12.76
CA GLU A 215 -15.87 -4.28 11.47
C GLU A 215 -15.26 -5.36 10.58
N PRO A 216 -15.06 -5.10 9.27
CA PRO A 216 -14.53 -6.11 8.34
C PRO A 216 -13.00 -6.27 8.40
N VAL A 217 -12.32 -5.77 9.47
CA VAL A 217 -10.85 -5.74 9.58
C VAL A 217 -10.23 -7.10 9.28
N ALA A 218 -10.67 -8.14 9.97
CA ALA A 218 -10.10 -9.48 9.85
C ALA A 218 -10.79 -10.39 8.81
N ASP A 219 -11.74 -9.91 8.02
CA ASP A 219 -12.58 -10.76 7.15
C ASP A 219 -11.79 -11.57 6.12
N TYR A 220 -10.72 -11.03 5.57
CA TYR A 220 -9.84 -11.79 4.66
C TYR A 220 -9.14 -12.95 5.39
N LEU A 221 -8.68 -12.70 6.64
CA LEU A 221 -8.08 -13.76 7.46
C LEU A 221 -9.13 -14.79 7.86
N LEU A 222 -10.33 -14.37 8.30
CA LEU A 222 -11.44 -15.25 8.64
C LEU A 222 -11.81 -16.15 7.45
N THR A 223 -11.88 -15.60 6.25
CA THR A 223 -12.09 -16.37 5.02
C THR A 223 -11.00 -17.42 4.80
N SER A 224 -9.74 -17.05 5.01
CA SER A 224 -8.60 -17.97 4.88
C SER A 224 -8.61 -19.08 5.92
N LEU A 225 -9.05 -18.76 7.14
CA LEU A 225 -9.26 -19.68 8.25
C LEU A 225 -10.49 -20.60 8.05
N GLY A 226 -11.38 -20.26 7.10
CA GLY A 226 -12.64 -20.97 6.88
C GLY A 226 -13.66 -20.74 7.98
N ALA A 227 -13.57 -19.65 8.74
CA ALA A 227 -14.57 -19.23 9.71
C ALA A 227 -15.75 -18.53 9.00
N ASP A 228 -16.94 -18.66 9.59
CA ASP A 228 -18.17 -18.05 9.07
C ASP A 228 -18.47 -16.77 9.85
N ASN A 229 -18.19 -15.60 9.27
CA ASN A 229 -18.61 -14.33 9.84
C ASN A 229 -20.12 -14.12 9.62
N LEU A 230 -20.90 -14.12 10.69
CA LEU A 230 -22.36 -13.97 10.64
C LEU A 230 -22.83 -12.53 10.77
N THR A 231 -21.92 -11.58 11.02
CA THR A 231 -22.27 -10.16 11.09
C THR A 231 -22.66 -9.64 9.69
N PRO A 232 -23.81 -8.99 9.52
CA PRO A 232 -24.20 -8.43 8.23
C PRO A 232 -23.13 -7.47 7.71
N TRP A 233 -22.77 -7.59 6.43
CA TRP A 233 -21.81 -6.68 5.79
C TRP A 233 -22.19 -5.20 5.96
N THR A 234 -23.49 -4.89 5.83
CA THR A 234 -23.96 -3.50 5.99
C THR A 234 -23.72 -2.96 7.39
N PHE A 235 -23.77 -3.82 8.43
CA PHE A 235 -23.41 -3.41 9.80
C PHE A 235 -21.93 -3.07 9.89
N GLN A 236 -21.07 -3.97 9.42
CA GLN A 236 -19.61 -3.79 9.45
C GLN A 236 -19.19 -2.53 8.66
N ALA A 237 -19.78 -2.34 7.48
CA ALA A 237 -19.49 -1.19 6.63
C ALA A 237 -19.97 0.13 7.24
N ASP A 238 -21.12 0.14 7.92
CA ASP A 238 -21.62 1.33 8.62
C ASP A 238 -20.64 1.75 9.73
N ILE A 239 -20.21 0.81 10.59
CA ILE A 239 -19.23 1.10 11.67
C ILE A 239 -17.91 1.59 11.06
N MET A 240 -17.32 0.87 10.08
CA MET A 240 -16.08 1.25 9.39
C MET A 240 -16.12 2.66 8.80
N ASN A 241 -17.28 3.10 8.32
CA ASN A 241 -17.44 4.44 7.72
C ASN A 241 -17.91 5.51 8.72
N GLY A 242 -17.95 5.21 10.02
CA GLY A 242 -18.42 6.13 11.05
C GLY A 242 -19.91 6.50 10.92
N VAL A 243 -20.72 5.60 10.37
CA VAL A 243 -22.17 5.75 10.18
C VAL A 243 -22.89 4.88 11.19
N ASP A 244 -23.95 5.41 11.79
CA ASP A 244 -24.80 4.64 12.70
C ASP A 244 -25.48 3.48 11.96
N PRO A 245 -25.28 2.20 12.35
CA PRO A 245 -25.95 1.08 11.74
C PRO A 245 -27.47 1.14 11.92
N SER A 246 -28.19 0.59 10.97
CA SER A 246 -29.65 0.52 11.09
C SER A 246 -30.08 -0.25 12.35
N PRO A 247 -31.23 0.12 12.97
CA PRO A 247 -31.75 -0.63 14.15
C PRO A 247 -31.92 -2.13 13.88
N GLN A 248 -32.23 -2.51 12.64
CA GLN A 248 -32.36 -3.91 12.23
C GLN A 248 -31.02 -4.63 12.29
N ASN A 249 -29.96 -4.02 11.78
CA ASN A 249 -28.60 -4.57 11.82
C ASN A 249 -28.07 -4.68 13.26
N VAL A 250 -28.32 -3.66 14.09
CA VAL A 250 -28.01 -3.69 15.53
C VAL A 250 -28.76 -4.84 16.23
N ALA A 251 -30.05 -5.07 15.91
CA ALA A 251 -30.82 -6.17 16.48
C ALA A 251 -30.26 -7.54 16.05
N VAL A 252 -29.84 -7.70 14.80
CA VAL A 252 -29.18 -8.92 14.32
C VAL A 252 -27.88 -9.15 15.07
N GLN A 253 -27.01 -8.14 15.18
CA GLN A 253 -25.74 -8.25 15.89
C GLN A 253 -25.93 -8.62 17.36
N ARG A 254 -26.93 -8.02 18.05
CA ARG A 254 -27.28 -8.39 19.43
C ARG A 254 -27.75 -9.85 19.53
N ALA A 255 -28.58 -10.30 18.58
CA ALA A 255 -29.09 -11.67 18.57
C ALA A 255 -27.97 -12.71 18.33
N LEU A 256 -26.93 -12.38 17.54
CA LEU A 256 -25.77 -13.25 17.36
C LEU A 256 -25.10 -13.58 18.71
N LEU A 257 -25.02 -12.60 19.59
CA LEU A 257 -24.40 -12.74 20.91
C LEU A 257 -25.39 -13.33 21.95
N SER A 258 -26.55 -12.73 22.12
CA SER A 258 -27.51 -13.12 23.18
C SER A 258 -28.14 -14.50 22.96
N GLU A 259 -28.23 -14.97 21.72
CA GLU A 259 -28.75 -16.29 21.37
C GLU A 259 -27.62 -17.34 21.13
N HIS A 260 -26.37 -17.01 21.47
CA HIS A 260 -25.18 -17.88 21.32
C HIS A 260 -24.99 -18.44 19.91
N LYS A 261 -25.34 -17.65 18.88
CA LYS A 261 -25.18 -18.03 17.46
C LYS A 261 -23.74 -18.04 17.01
N VAL A 262 -22.87 -17.33 17.72
CA VAL A 262 -21.43 -17.24 17.45
C VAL A 262 -20.59 -17.75 18.60
N LYS A 263 -19.35 -18.10 18.32
CA LYS A 263 -18.39 -18.63 19.30
C LYS A 263 -17.43 -17.56 19.80
N VAL A 264 -17.21 -16.51 19.04
CA VAL A 264 -16.25 -15.42 19.30
C VAL A 264 -16.81 -14.12 18.75
N LEU A 265 -16.56 -13.02 19.44
CA LEU A 265 -16.69 -11.67 18.94
C LEU A 265 -15.28 -11.12 18.63
N LEU A 266 -15.02 -10.75 17.38
CA LEU A 266 -13.82 -9.98 17.01
C LEU A 266 -14.17 -8.49 17.08
N TYR A 267 -13.34 -7.73 17.79
CA TYR A 267 -13.57 -6.33 18.09
C TYR A 267 -12.41 -5.47 17.61
N ASN A 268 -12.69 -4.45 16.77
CA ASN A 268 -11.67 -3.50 16.35
C ASN A 268 -11.30 -2.57 17.51
N GLN A 269 -10.04 -2.64 17.96
CA GLN A 269 -9.52 -1.88 19.09
C GLN A 269 -9.34 -0.38 18.77
N GLN A 270 -9.37 -0.01 17.49
CA GLN A 270 -9.09 1.36 17.03
C GLN A 270 -10.35 2.16 16.70
N VAL A 271 -11.48 1.47 16.48
CA VAL A 271 -12.79 2.10 16.22
C VAL A 271 -13.74 1.72 17.33
N THR A 272 -13.76 2.56 18.38
CA THR A 272 -14.49 2.31 19.61
C THR A 272 -15.50 3.43 19.89
N ASP A 273 -16.74 3.04 20.19
CA ASP A 273 -17.80 3.91 20.60
C ASP A 273 -18.75 3.20 21.59
N THR A 274 -19.74 3.92 22.11
CA THR A 274 -20.71 3.35 23.05
C THR A 274 -21.48 2.16 22.48
N LEU A 275 -21.74 2.14 21.17
CA LEU A 275 -22.45 1.03 20.53
C LEU A 275 -21.54 -0.21 20.45
N THR A 276 -20.33 -0.07 19.94
CA THR A 276 -19.37 -1.17 19.79
C THR A 276 -18.94 -1.72 21.14
N GLU A 277 -18.70 -0.89 22.16
CA GLU A 277 -18.44 -1.31 23.54
C GLU A 277 -19.63 -2.06 24.16
N SER A 278 -20.87 -1.71 23.77
CA SER A 278 -22.06 -2.44 24.27
C SER A 278 -22.09 -3.90 23.79
N PHE A 279 -21.42 -4.23 22.66
CA PHE A 279 -21.30 -5.61 22.20
C PHE A 279 -20.24 -6.39 22.97
N ILE A 280 -19.14 -5.77 23.41
CA ILE A 280 -18.18 -6.39 24.35
C ILE A 280 -18.93 -6.80 25.61
N THR A 281 -19.63 -5.85 26.27
CA THR A 281 -20.43 -6.10 27.47
C THR A 281 -21.45 -7.24 27.25
N LEU A 282 -22.13 -7.25 26.11
CA LEU A 282 -23.10 -8.28 25.78
C LEU A 282 -22.44 -9.65 25.57
N ALA A 283 -21.28 -9.71 24.91
CA ALA A 283 -20.51 -10.93 24.71
C ALA A 283 -20.04 -11.52 26.06
N GLU A 284 -19.50 -10.68 26.95
CA GLU A 284 -19.10 -11.08 28.31
C GLU A 284 -20.26 -11.65 29.11
N GLN A 285 -21.43 -10.97 29.13
CA GLN A 285 -22.65 -11.44 29.81
C GLN A 285 -23.13 -12.80 29.30
N ASN A 286 -22.84 -13.11 28.04
CA ASN A 286 -23.19 -14.37 27.40
C ASN A 286 -22.01 -15.37 27.33
N HIS A 287 -20.91 -15.10 28.03
CA HIS A 287 -19.72 -15.97 28.07
C HIS A 287 -19.16 -16.28 26.67
N ILE A 288 -19.23 -15.31 25.74
CA ILE A 288 -18.63 -15.35 24.43
C ILE A 288 -17.29 -14.60 24.52
N PRO A 289 -16.16 -15.26 24.25
CA PRO A 289 -14.86 -14.60 24.30
C PRO A 289 -14.76 -13.49 23.26
N VAL A 290 -14.09 -12.39 23.63
CA VAL A 290 -13.76 -11.27 22.77
C VAL A 290 -12.30 -11.39 22.35
N VAL A 291 -12.01 -11.17 21.07
CA VAL A 291 -10.67 -11.10 20.52
C VAL A 291 -10.51 -9.74 19.87
N GLY A 292 -9.48 -8.99 20.30
CA GLY A 292 -9.13 -7.71 19.72
C GLY A 292 -8.43 -7.89 18.38
N VAL A 293 -8.81 -7.06 17.39
CA VAL A 293 -8.13 -6.94 16.09
C VAL A 293 -7.71 -5.49 15.86
N TYR A 294 -6.71 -5.27 15.03
CA TYR A 294 -6.11 -3.96 14.83
C TYR A 294 -5.95 -3.65 13.35
N GLU A 295 -6.04 -2.39 13.00
CA GLU A 295 -5.80 -1.89 11.64
C GLU A 295 -4.34 -1.43 11.43
N THR A 296 -3.70 -0.98 12.49
CA THR A 296 -2.27 -0.71 12.52
C THR A 296 -1.57 -1.69 13.44
N MET A 297 -0.36 -2.09 13.08
CA MET A 297 0.39 -3.08 13.84
C MET A 297 0.57 -2.63 15.31
N PRO A 298 0.16 -3.43 16.29
CA PRO A 298 0.32 -3.10 17.69
C PRO A 298 1.82 -3.04 18.05
N GLU A 299 2.24 -1.98 18.71
CA GLU A 299 3.64 -1.75 19.12
C GLU A 299 3.72 -1.48 20.65
N PRO A 300 4.87 -1.76 21.28
CA PRO A 300 6.07 -2.43 20.77
C PRO A 300 5.99 -3.96 20.87
N GLY A 301 6.67 -4.68 19.98
CA GLY A 301 6.93 -6.11 20.15
C GLY A 301 6.51 -7.00 18.98
N TYR A 302 5.82 -6.45 18.00
CA TYR A 302 5.40 -7.19 16.81
C TYR A 302 6.14 -6.75 15.55
N ASP A 303 6.41 -7.71 14.67
CA ASP A 303 6.52 -7.53 13.23
C ASP A 303 5.24 -8.05 12.56
N TYR A 304 5.11 -7.84 11.26
CA TYR A 304 3.91 -8.27 10.54
C TYR A 304 3.63 -9.77 10.74
N GLN A 305 4.65 -10.60 10.69
CA GLN A 305 4.52 -12.07 10.81
C GLN A 305 4.02 -12.48 12.18
N THR A 306 4.60 -11.95 13.23
CA THR A 306 4.27 -12.28 14.62
C THR A 306 2.93 -11.70 15.03
N TRP A 307 2.56 -10.51 14.51
CA TRP A 307 1.23 -9.96 14.70
C TRP A 307 0.15 -10.87 14.10
N MET A 308 0.24 -11.21 12.81
CA MET A 308 -0.74 -12.10 12.19
C MET A 308 -0.79 -13.50 12.83
N GLN A 309 0.35 -14.02 13.32
CA GLN A 309 0.37 -15.27 14.09
C GLN A 309 -0.35 -15.13 15.43
N ALA A 310 -0.23 -13.96 16.09
CA ALA A 310 -0.94 -13.69 17.33
C ALA A 310 -2.46 -13.66 17.10
N GLU A 311 -2.94 -12.98 16.05
CA GLU A 311 -4.36 -12.96 15.66
C GLU A 311 -4.93 -14.40 15.49
N VAL A 312 -4.21 -15.26 14.77
CA VAL A 312 -4.64 -16.66 14.56
C VAL A 312 -4.60 -17.46 15.86
N ARG A 313 -3.56 -17.27 16.68
CA ARG A 313 -3.40 -17.94 17.99
C ARG A 313 -4.55 -17.58 18.92
N ASP A 314 -4.90 -16.31 19.02
CA ASP A 314 -5.87 -15.78 19.96
C ASP A 314 -7.30 -16.13 19.54
N LEU A 315 -7.61 -16.07 18.24
CA LEU A 315 -8.85 -16.61 17.72
C LEU A 315 -8.97 -18.11 18.01
N ARG A 316 -7.88 -18.88 17.87
CA ARG A 316 -7.89 -20.31 18.22
C ARG A 316 -8.16 -20.54 19.70
N ALA A 317 -7.50 -19.80 20.59
CA ALA A 317 -7.72 -19.90 22.03
C ALA A 317 -9.17 -19.54 22.42
N ALA A 318 -9.74 -18.53 21.77
CA ALA A 318 -11.13 -18.17 21.97
C ALA A 318 -12.10 -19.30 21.54
N VAL A 319 -11.87 -19.91 20.37
CA VAL A 319 -12.73 -20.98 19.86
C VAL A 319 -12.58 -22.28 20.65
N ALA A 320 -11.34 -22.69 20.98
CA ALA A 320 -11.04 -23.97 21.63
C ALA A 320 -11.27 -23.93 23.13
N ASP A 321 -10.77 -22.89 23.79
CA ASP A 321 -10.61 -22.81 25.23
C ASP A 321 -11.47 -21.73 25.89
N LYS A 322 -12.20 -20.93 25.09
CA LYS A 322 -13.01 -19.78 25.50
C LYS A 322 -12.19 -18.70 26.22
N ILE A 323 -10.96 -18.52 25.81
CA ILE A 323 -10.06 -17.48 26.32
C ILE A 323 -10.27 -16.20 25.52
N ALA A 324 -10.64 -15.12 26.21
CA ALA A 324 -10.69 -13.79 25.62
C ALA A 324 -9.27 -13.19 25.56
N THR A 325 -8.95 -12.50 24.47
CA THR A 325 -7.73 -11.71 24.28
C THR A 325 -8.12 -10.41 23.61
N GLU A 326 -8.51 -9.43 24.41
CA GLU A 326 -8.99 -8.14 23.90
C GLU A 326 -7.84 -7.26 23.41
N HIS A 327 -6.64 -7.45 23.95
CA HIS A 327 -5.44 -6.70 23.58
C HIS A 327 -4.28 -7.66 23.29
N LEU A 328 -3.54 -7.38 22.20
CA LEU A 328 -2.31 -8.07 21.82
C LEU A 328 -1.10 -7.58 22.60
#